data_fbc839ba1c8f06535f514aa4389e33e0
#
_entry.id   fbc839ba1c8f06535f514aa4389e33e0
#
_cell.length_a   1.000
_cell.length_b   1.000
_cell.length_c   1.000
_cell.angle_alpha   90.00
_cell.angle_beta   90.00
_cell.angle_gamma   90.00
#
_symmetry.space_group_name_H-M   'P 1'
#
loop_
_entity.id
_entity.type
_entity.pdbx_description
1 polymer ?
#
loop_
_entity_poly.entity_id
_entity_poly.type
_entity_poly.pdbx_seq_one_letter_code
_entity_poly.pdbx_strand_id
1 'polypeptide(L)'
;YEATWNDGEWLEGNLQVAGQSVPVVHRGRGVFTITVKEGEEAEAVFQSKDGQSVKAKLPQPRKEGAVLTVWEEADKWIVKVALSAGLHPDSVGMTVMHEGNLCHFRPMKERENNFVFGTQELKPGVNQVTVFDTQGGILADRLFFVRGRGMDKPALSMKTEKEEYKPYEKISLAIESPAAGTPISVAVRDGYQMDYLHDNGNIMTE
;
A
#
# COMPACT_ATOMS: atom_id res chain seq x y z
N TYR A 1 -10.94 4.16 -1.16
CA TYR A 1 -11.79 3.99 0.02
C TYR A 1 -11.60 2.60 0.61
N GLU A 2 -11.94 2.46 1.86
CA GLU A 2 -12.04 1.19 2.56
C GLU A 2 -13.35 1.16 3.34
N ALA A 3 -14.11 0.08 3.22
CA ALA A 3 -15.38 -0.13 3.89
C ALA A 3 -15.27 -1.36 4.80
N THR A 4 -15.43 -1.15 6.10
CA THR A 4 -15.36 -2.19 7.13
C THR A 4 -16.51 -2.05 8.11
N TRP A 5 -16.89 -3.16 8.75
CA TRP A 5 -17.69 -3.16 9.96
C TRP A 5 -16.92 -2.62 11.15
N ASN A 6 -17.62 -2.36 12.25
CA ASN A 6 -16.99 -1.90 13.50
C ASN A 6 -16.03 -2.94 14.13
N ASP A 7 -16.17 -4.20 13.80
CA ASP A 7 -15.32 -5.31 14.22
C ASP A 7 -14.11 -5.53 13.29
N GLY A 8 -14.03 -4.75 12.18
CA GLY A 8 -12.96 -4.82 11.19
C GLY A 8 -13.20 -5.78 10.03
N GLU A 9 -14.35 -6.47 9.98
CA GLU A 9 -14.70 -7.28 8.81
C GLU A 9 -14.96 -6.40 7.58
N TRP A 10 -14.59 -6.88 6.40
CA TRP A 10 -14.73 -6.14 5.15
C TRP A 10 -16.16 -6.16 4.65
N LEU A 11 -16.63 -5.00 4.21
CA LEU A 11 -17.93 -4.85 3.59
C LEU A 11 -17.84 -5.03 2.07
N GLU A 12 -18.76 -5.81 1.52
CA GLU A 12 -19.03 -5.85 0.10
C GLU A 12 -20.11 -4.83 -0.27
N GLY A 13 -19.93 -4.11 -1.37
CA GLY A 13 -20.86 -3.08 -1.80
C GLY A 13 -20.31 -2.18 -2.88
N ASN A 14 -20.93 -1.01 -3.02
CA ASN A 14 -20.55 0.00 -3.99
C ASN A 14 -20.48 1.39 -3.35
N LEU A 15 -19.45 2.14 -3.71
CA LEU A 15 -19.36 3.56 -3.37
C LEU A 15 -19.97 4.40 -4.50
N GLN A 16 -20.93 5.24 -4.15
CA GLN A 16 -21.45 6.28 -5.06
C GLN A 16 -20.72 7.59 -4.76
N VAL A 17 -19.99 8.13 -5.74
CA VAL A 17 -19.23 9.37 -5.59
C VAL A 17 -19.13 10.11 -6.91
N ALA A 18 -19.45 11.41 -6.92
CA ALA A 18 -19.40 12.26 -8.10
C ALA A 18 -20.08 11.65 -9.34
N GLY A 19 -21.23 10.99 -9.16
CA GLY A 19 -21.98 10.32 -10.23
C GLY A 19 -21.40 8.98 -10.71
N GLN A 20 -20.33 8.50 -10.09
CA GLN A 20 -19.70 7.21 -10.37
C GLN A 20 -20.15 6.15 -9.36
N SER A 21 -20.31 4.90 -9.81
CA SER A 21 -20.48 3.74 -8.96
C SER A 21 -19.17 2.95 -8.95
N VAL A 22 -18.51 2.88 -7.81
CA VAL A 22 -17.19 2.27 -7.62
C VAL A 22 -17.36 1.00 -6.80
N PRO A 23 -17.20 -0.19 -7.39
CA PRO A 23 -17.33 -1.45 -6.66
C PRO A 23 -16.15 -1.67 -5.69
N VAL A 24 -16.37 -2.50 -4.69
CA VAL A 24 -15.28 -3.08 -3.92
C VAL A 24 -14.48 -4.01 -4.83
N VAL A 25 -13.17 -3.80 -4.87
CA VAL A 25 -12.23 -4.59 -5.69
C VAL A 25 -11.55 -5.65 -4.84
N HIS A 26 -11.15 -5.30 -3.64
CA HIS A 26 -10.42 -6.20 -2.73
C HIS A 26 -10.62 -5.79 -1.27
N ARG A 27 -11.08 -6.71 -0.43
CA ARG A 27 -11.18 -6.54 1.04
C ARG A 27 -11.80 -5.20 1.47
N GLY A 28 -13.00 -4.91 1.00
CA GLY A 28 -13.68 -3.66 1.30
C GLY A 28 -13.11 -2.42 0.62
N ARG A 29 -12.03 -2.56 -0.17
CA ARG A 29 -11.33 -1.44 -0.79
C ARG A 29 -11.73 -1.23 -2.24
N GLY A 30 -11.72 0.03 -2.65
CA GLY A 30 -11.87 0.43 -4.03
C GLY A 30 -11.14 1.74 -4.30
N VAL A 31 -10.86 2.01 -5.57
CA VAL A 31 -10.14 3.21 -6.02
C VAL A 31 -11.02 3.99 -6.98
N PHE A 32 -11.06 5.28 -6.83
CA PHE A 32 -11.76 6.19 -7.74
C PHE A 32 -10.95 7.48 -7.94
N THR A 33 -11.22 8.14 -9.04
CA THR A 33 -10.66 9.46 -9.34
C THR A 33 -11.81 10.44 -9.57
N ILE A 34 -11.76 11.58 -8.90
CA ILE A 34 -12.70 12.68 -9.08
C ILE A 34 -11.94 13.99 -9.31
N THR A 35 -12.63 14.92 -9.98
CA THR A 35 -12.19 16.31 -10.08
C THR A 35 -13.11 17.15 -9.20
N VAL A 36 -12.53 17.85 -8.23
CA VAL A 36 -13.24 18.72 -7.32
C VAL A 36 -12.74 20.15 -7.52
N LYS A 37 -13.67 21.11 -7.66
CA LYS A 37 -13.34 22.52 -7.77
C LYS A 37 -13.10 23.12 -6.39
N GLU A 38 -12.33 24.20 -6.35
CA GLU A 38 -12.11 24.95 -5.11
C GLU A 38 -13.44 25.39 -4.48
N GLY A 39 -13.63 25.09 -3.19
CA GLY A 39 -14.85 25.40 -2.44
C GLY A 39 -16.03 24.45 -2.69
N GLU A 40 -15.89 23.46 -3.56
CA GLU A 40 -16.90 22.45 -3.79
C GLU A 40 -16.77 21.32 -2.75
N GLU A 41 -17.87 21.01 -2.04
CA GLU A 41 -17.93 19.85 -1.17
C GLU A 41 -18.31 18.60 -1.98
N ALA A 42 -17.55 17.54 -1.84
CA ALA A 42 -17.89 16.24 -2.40
C ALA A 42 -18.31 15.28 -1.29
N GLU A 43 -19.38 14.54 -1.55
CA GLU A 43 -19.89 13.49 -0.65
C GLU A 43 -19.81 12.14 -1.35
N ALA A 44 -19.45 11.13 -0.60
CA ALA A 44 -19.49 9.74 -1.01
C ALA A 44 -20.52 8.97 -0.19
N VAL A 45 -21.25 8.07 -0.83
CA VAL A 45 -22.26 7.21 -0.20
C VAL A 45 -21.91 5.77 -0.48
N PHE A 46 -21.53 5.02 0.55
CA PHE A 46 -21.32 3.58 0.42
C PHE A 46 -22.65 2.85 0.67
N GLN A 47 -22.95 1.92 -0.22
CA GLN A 47 -24.11 1.03 -0.11
C GLN A 47 -23.60 -0.40 -0.04
N SER A 48 -23.78 -1.04 1.10
CA SER A 48 -23.44 -2.45 1.29
C SER A 48 -24.44 -3.38 0.63
N LYS A 49 -24.04 -4.62 0.35
CA LYS A 49 -24.93 -5.64 -0.25
C LYS A 49 -26.12 -6.01 0.64
N ASP A 50 -25.98 -5.89 1.94
CA ASP A 50 -27.01 -6.15 2.95
C ASP A 50 -27.99 -4.96 3.14
N GLY A 51 -27.84 -3.88 2.37
CA GLY A 51 -28.75 -2.74 2.32
C GLY A 51 -28.43 -1.60 3.26
N GLN A 52 -27.27 -1.61 3.93
CA GLN A 52 -26.84 -0.48 4.75
C GLN A 52 -26.26 0.64 3.88
N SER A 53 -26.40 1.88 4.33
CA SER A 53 -25.87 3.05 3.63
C SER A 53 -25.15 3.95 4.60
N VAL A 54 -23.92 4.32 4.25
CA VAL A 54 -23.07 5.24 5.02
C VAL A 54 -22.65 6.41 4.13
N LYS A 55 -22.77 7.62 4.66
CA LYS A 55 -22.34 8.86 3.99
C LYS A 55 -21.06 9.39 4.59
N ALA A 56 -20.14 9.82 3.75
CA ALA A 56 -18.89 10.45 4.17
C ALA A 56 -18.62 11.69 3.31
N LYS A 57 -18.25 12.78 3.96
CA LYS A 57 -17.70 13.95 3.26
C LYS A 57 -16.26 13.67 2.87
N LEU A 58 -15.91 13.96 1.62
CA LEU A 58 -14.53 13.87 1.16
C LEU A 58 -13.73 15.09 1.66
N PRO A 59 -12.40 14.90 1.86
CA PRO A 59 -11.52 16.01 2.20
C PRO A 59 -11.59 17.10 1.15
N GLN A 60 -11.62 18.35 1.60
CA GLN A 60 -11.58 19.48 0.67
C GLN A 60 -10.20 19.62 0.02
N PRO A 61 -10.14 19.99 -1.28
CA PRO A 61 -8.87 20.23 -1.94
C PRO A 61 -8.15 21.42 -1.31
N ARG A 62 -6.85 21.29 -1.13
CA ARG A 62 -6.01 22.38 -0.66
C ARG A 62 -5.57 23.25 -1.84
N LYS A 63 -5.51 24.56 -1.62
CA LYS A 63 -5.02 25.53 -2.60
C LYS A 63 -3.54 25.33 -2.94
N GLU A 64 -2.76 25.02 -1.90
CA GLU A 64 -1.31 24.82 -1.98
C GLU A 64 -0.94 23.44 -1.51
N GLY A 65 -0.04 22.80 -2.26
CA GLY A 65 0.40 21.45 -1.96
C GLY A 65 1.23 20.85 -3.09
N ALA A 66 1.63 19.62 -2.87
CA ALA A 66 2.33 18.80 -3.83
C ALA A 66 1.52 17.55 -4.18
N VAL A 67 1.54 17.16 -5.44
CA VAL A 67 1.06 15.84 -5.89
C VAL A 67 2.27 14.94 -6.08
N LEU A 68 2.24 13.80 -5.43
CA LEU A 68 3.30 12.80 -5.45
C LEU A 68 2.76 11.51 -6.08
N THR A 69 3.39 11.08 -7.16
CA THR A 69 3.09 9.79 -7.81
C THR A 69 4.36 8.97 -7.91
N VAL A 70 4.28 7.69 -7.55
CA VAL A 70 5.41 6.76 -7.61
C VAL A 70 4.96 5.53 -8.39
N TRP A 71 5.76 5.10 -9.37
CA TRP A 71 5.49 3.87 -10.12
C TRP A 71 6.78 3.24 -10.61
N GLU A 72 6.70 1.96 -10.89
CA GLU A 72 7.78 1.19 -11.53
C GLU A 72 7.54 1.12 -13.03
N GLU A 73 8.57 1.36 -13.81
CA GLU A 73 8.55 1.24 -15.26
C GLU A 73 9.84 0.56 -15.72
N ALA A 74 9.70 -0.64 -16.27
CA ALA A 74 10.82 -1.52 -16.58
C ALA A 74 11.72 -1.74 -15.35
N ASP A 75 13.00 -1.38 -15.43
CA ASP A 75 13.96 -1.54 -14.33
C ASP A 75 14.19 -0.22 -13.54
N LYS A 76 13.22 0.68 -13.56
CA LYS A 76 13.37 2.01 -12.95
C LYS A 76 12.13 2.35 -12.11
N TRP A 77 12.36 3.05 -11.02
CA TRP A 77 11.33 3.70 -10.24
C TRP A 77 11.26 5.18 -10.61
N ILE A 78 10.07 5.66 -10.89
CA ILE A 78 9.83 7.05 -11.25
C ILE A 78 9.03 7.69 -10.13
N VAL A 79 9.54 8.79 -9.62
CA VAL A 79 8.88 9.64 -8.63
C VAL A 79 8.55 10.96 -9.30
N LYS A 80 7.28 11.18 -9.60
CA LYS A 80 6.79 12.45 -10.13
C LYS A 80 6.27 13.31 -8.99
N VAL A 81 6.78 14.53 -8.92
CA VAL A 81 6.30 15.57 -8.00
C VAL A 81 5.83 16.76 -8.82
N ALA A 82 4.57 17.18 -8.58
CA ALA A 82 4.00 18.38 -9.15
C ALA A 82 3.55 19.34 -8.05
N LEU A 83 4.00 20.60 -8.13
CA LEU A 83 3.70 21.64 -7.14
C LEU A 83 2.56 22.54 -7.63
N SER A 84 1.68 22.95 -6.71
CA SER A 84 0.70 23.99 -6.97
C SER A 84 1.35 25.34 -7.30
N ALA A 85 0.60 26.23 -7.91
CA ALA A 85 1.10 27.54 -8.37
C ALA A 85 1.68 28.43 -7.24
N GLY A 86 1.17 28.28 -6.00
CA GLY A 86 1.62 29.05 -4.84
C GLY A 86 2.96 28.60 -4.25
N LEU A 87 3.42 27.40 -4.57
CA LEU A 87 4.69 26.88 -4.05
C LEU A 87 5.85 27.19 -5.02
N HIS A 88 6.94 27.71 -4.47
CA HIS A 88 8.16 27.94 -5.25
C HIS A 88 9.06 26.69 -5.22
N PRO A 89 9.57 26.20 -6.36
CA PRO A 89 10.40 24.99 -6.41
C PRO A 89 11.61 25.03 -5.46
N ASP A 90 12.32 26.17 -5.41
CA ASP A 90 13.50 26.32 -4.54
C ASP A 90 13.22 26.18 -3.04
N SER A 91 11.94 26.25 -2.65
CA SER A 91 11.51 26.04 -1.26
C SER A 91 11.04 24.62 -0.96
N VAL A 92 11.21 23.68 -1.91
CA VAL A 92 10.70 22.32 -1.76
C VAL A 92 11.80 21.29 -2.04
N GLY A 93 11.86 20.29 -1.20
CA GLY A 93 12.75 19.14 -1.36
C GLY A 93 12.01 17.82 -1.25
N MET A 94 12.68 16.77 -1.70
CA MET A 94 12.19 15.39 -1.61
C MET A 94 13.28 14.51 -1.01
N THR A 95 12.85 13.60 -0.11
CA THR A 95 13.70 12.52 0.39
C THR A 95 13.16 11.16 -0.02
N VAL A 96 14.06 10.19 -0.17
CA VAL A 96 13.74 8.77 -0.16
C VAL A 96 14.39 8.16 1.07
N MET A 97 13.59 7.50 1.89
CA MET A 97 14.03 6.84 3.11
C MET A 97 13.74 5.34 3.04
N HIS A 98 14.56 4.56 3.72
CA HIS A 98 14.39 3.13 3.90
C HIS A 98 14.74 2.77 5.36
N GLU A 99 13.80 2.13 6.08
CA GLU A 99 13.96 1.75 7.50
C GLU A 99 14.49 2.90 8.38
N GLY A 100 13.95 4.10 8.19
CA GLY A 100 14.35 5.29 8.94
C GLY A 100 15.68 5.92 8.49
N ASN A 101 16.38 5.35 7.51
CA ASN A 101 17.63 5.89 6.99
C ASN A 101 17.40 6.71 5.71
N LEU A 102 18.03 7.88 5.63
CA LEU A 102 18.01 8.70 4.44
C LEU A 102 18.85 8.05 3.32
N CYS A 103 18.20 7.67 2.22
CA CYS A 103 18.86 7.11 1.05
C CYS A 103 19.18 8.19 0.00
N HIS A 104 18.19 9.04 -0.28
CA HIS A 104 18.33 10.11 -1.27
C HIS A 104 17.68 11.40 -0.78
N PHE A 105 18.31 12.50 -1.17
CA PHE A 105 17.74 13.85 -1.11
C PHE A 105 17.82 14.50 -2.49
N ARG A 106 16.72 15.13 -2.91
CA ARG A 106 16.65 15.88 -4.18
C ARG A 106 15.89 17.17 -3.97
N PRO A 107 16.49 18.34 -4.23
CA PRO A 107 15.77 19.60 -4.31
C PRO A 107 14.90 19.62 -5.58
N MET A 108 13.76 20.29 -5.50
CA MET A 108 12.97 20.59 -6.70
C MET A 108 13.72 21.63 -7.55
N LYS A 109 13.60 21.51 -8.87
CA LYS A 109 14.18 22.48 -9.83
C LYS A 109 13.09 23.22 -10.58
N GLU A 110 12.00 22.53 -10.82
CA GLU A 110 10.86 23.01 -11.57
C GLU A 110 9.57 22.68 -10.80
N ARG A 111 8.43 23.19 -11.27
CA ARG A 111 7.12 22.86 -10.67
C ARG A 111 6.73 21.41 -10.86
N GLU A 112 7.18 20.80 -11.96
CA GLU A 112 7.06 19.36 -12.20
C GLU A 112 8.44 18.75 -12.36
N ASN A 113 8.74 17.75 -11.58
CA ASN A 113 9.98 16.99 -11.69
C ASN A 113 9.68 15.49 -11.72
N ASN A 114 10.39 14.79 -12.59
CA ASN A 114 10.46 13.35 -12.61
C ASN A 114 11.85 12.93 -12.11
N PHE A 115 11.89 12.34 -10.93
CA PHE A 115 13.10 11.76 -10.38
C PHE A 115 13.11 10.27 -10.75
N VAL A 116 14.17 9.85 -11.41
CA VAL A 116 14.33 8.48 -11.89
C VAL A 116 15.40 7.80 -11.05
N PHE A 117 15.06 6.63 -10.48
CA PHE A 117 15.96 5.79 -9.71
C PHE A 117 16.07 4.43 -10.38
N GLY A 118 17.28 3.98 -10.66
CA GLY A 118 17.51 2.58 -11.03
C GLY A 118 17.20 1.64 -9.85
N THR A 119 16.81 0.42 -10.12
CA THR A 119 16.54 -0.58 -9.05
C THR A 119 17.73 -0.82 -8.13
N GLN A 120 18.96 -0.54 -8.58
CA GLN A 120 20.17 -0.63 -7.77
C GLN A 120 20.36 0.54 -6.80
N GLU A 121 19.70 1.67 -7.05
CA GLU A 121 19.81 2.89 -6.24
C GLU A 121 18.86 2.89 -5.05
N LEU A 122 17.86 2.00 -5.08
CA LEU A 122 16.88 1.84 -4.02
C LEU A 122 17.17 0.55 -3.22
N LYS A 123 16.81 0.56 -1.95
CA LYS A 123 16.93 -0.62 -1.10
C LYS A 123 15.70 -1.53 -1.29
N PRO A 124 15.89 -2.86 -1.32
CA PRO A 124 14.76 -3.79 -1.31
C PRO A 124 13.92 -3.63 -0.05
N GLY A 125 12.61 -3.75 -0.20
CA GLY A 125 11.67 -3.57 0.90
C GLY A 125 10.88 -2.28 0.80
N VAL A 126 10.29 -1.85 1.91
CA VAL A 126 9.47 -0.64 1.98
C VAL A 126 10.37 0.60 1.97
N ASN A 127 10.16 1.44 0.99
CA ASN A 127 10.76 2.77 0.90
C ASN A 127 9.69 3.84 1.08
N GLN A 128 10.06 5.00 1.57
CA GLN A 128 9.20 6.16 1.76
C GLN A 128 9.74 7.35 1.00
N VAL A 129 8.90 7.94 0.16
CA VAL A 129 9.17 9.26 -0.42
C VAL A 129 8.43 10.30 0.38
N THR A 130 9.11 11.37 0.78
CA THR A 130 8.50 12.52 1.45
C THR A 130 8.89 13.80 0.72
N VAL A 131 7.90 14.62 0.38
CA VAL A 131 8.05 15.96 -0.18
C VAL A 131 7.77 16.96 0.93
N PHE A 132 8.67 17.92 1.14
CA PHE A 132 8.60 18.85 2.26
C PHE A 132 9.08 20.24 1.86
N ASP A 133 8.62 21.23 2.59
CA ASP A 133 9.05 22.62 2.45
C ASP A 133 10.31 22.94 3.27
N THR A 134 10.84 24.15 3.11
CA THR A 134 12.02 24.62 3.85
C THR A 134 11.80 24.78 5.36
N GLN A 135 10.56 24.72 5.82
CA GLN A 135 10.21 24.77 7.25
C GLN A 135 10.04 23.38 7.85
N GLY A 136 10.21 22.33 7.03
CA GLY A 136 10.01 20.94 7.41
C GLY A 136 8.54 20.49 7.39
N GLY A 137 7.65 21.31 6.83
CA GLY A 137 6.25 20.92 6.61
C GLY A 137 6.12 19.85 5.54
N ILE A 138 5.48 18.73 5.86
CA ILE A 138 5.24 17.64 4.91
C ILE A 138 4.10 18.05 3.97
N LEU A 139 4.41 18.12 2.68
CA LEU A 139 3.46 18.44 1.62
C LEU A 139 2.77 17.18 1.06
N ALA A 140 3.54 16.11 0.90
CA ALA A 140 3.05 14.79 0.48
C ALA A 140 4.04 13.71 0.91
N ASP A 141 3.54 12.51 1.19
CA ASP A 141 4.37 11.33 1.40
C ASP A 141 3.74 10.08 0.78
N ARG A 142 4.56 9.09 0.47
CA ARG A 142 4.11 7.82 -0.08
C ARG A 142 5.09 6.70 0.24
N LEU A 143 4.52 5.58 0.68
CA LEU A 143 5.23 4.32 0.77
C LEU A 143 5.17 3.58 -0.57
N PHE A 144 6.24 2.90 -0.92
CA PHE A 144 6.30 2.01 -2.06
C PHE A 144 7.25 0.84 -1.77
N PHE A 145 7.00 -0.28 -2.41
CA PHE A 145 7.76 -1.50 -2.16
C PHE A 145 8.69 -1.81 -3.34
N VAL A 146 9.98 -1.89 -3.07
CA VAL A 146 11.01 -2.27 -4.04
C VAL A 146 11.28 -3.75 -3.92
N ARG A 147 11.03 -4.49 -4.99
CA ARG A 147 11.31 -5.92 -5.06
C ARG A 147 12.81 -6.16 -5.18
N GLY A 148 13.39 -6.87 -4.21
CA GLY A 148 14.80 -7.27 -4.25
C GLY A 148 15.05 -8.44 -5.21
N ARG A 149 16.26 -8.52 -5.73
CA ARG A 149 16.69 -9.73 -6.44
C ARG A 149 16.67 -10.92 -5.48
N GLY A 150 16.00 -12.00 -5.86
CA GLY A 150 15.89 -13.19 -5.02
C GLY A 150 14.76 -13.16 -3.98
N MET A 151 13.88 -12.15 -4.00
CA MET A 151 12.62 -12.15 -3.24
C MET A 151 11.54 -13.04 -3.88
N ASP A 152 11.87 -13.81 -4.90
CA ASP A 152 11.01 -14.88 -5.35
C ASP A 152 10.78 -15.84 -4.19
N LYS A 153 9.52 -16.23 -3.98
CA LYS A 153 9.14 -17.12 -2.88
C LYS A 153 10.06 -18.33 -2.92
N PRO A 154 10.89 -18.56 -1.89
CA PRO A 154 11.62 -19.82 -1.83
C PRO A 154 10.57 -20.93 -1.84
N ALA A 155 10.76 -21.93 -2.69
CA ALA A 155 9.88 -23.09 -2.75
C ALA A 155 10.09 -23.89 -1.46
N LEU A 156 9.41 -23.49 -0.36
CA LEU A 156 9.41 -24.27 0.87
C LEU A 156 8.66 -25.57 0.62
N SER A 157 9.25 -26.67 0.98
CA SER A 157 8.53 -27.94 1.09
C SER A 157 8.18 -28.20 2.55
N MET A 158 6.98 -28.72 2.74
CA MET A 158 6.47 -29.05 4.06
C MET A 158 5.94 -30.48 4.03
N LYS A 159 6.40 -31.31 4.96
CA LYS A 159 6.01 -32.73 5.05
C LYS A 159 5.70 -33.10 6.49
N THR A 160 4.67 -33.91 6.67
CA THR A 160 4.35 -34.60 7.90
C THR A 160 4.67 -36.08 7.77
N GLU A 161 4.90 -36.76 8.86
CA GLU A 161 5.18 -38.23 8.84
C GLU A 161 3.97 -39.06 8.41
N LYS A 162 2.75 -38.53 8.64
CA LYS A 162 1.48 -39.16 8.33
C LYS A 162 0.52 -38.13 7.74
N GLU A 163 -0.48 -38.59 7.02
CA GLU A 163 -1.58 -37.75 6.51
C GLU A 163 -2.67 -37.51 7.56
N GLU A 164 -2.88 -38.47 8.48
CA GLU A 164 -3.88 -38.42 9.53
C GLU A 164 -3.27 -38.69 10.91
N TYR A 165 -3.71 -37.93 11.90
CA TYR A 165 -3.31 -38.05 13.31
C TYR A 165 -4.53 -38.21 14.23
N LYS A 166 -4.34 -38.94 15.30
CA LYS A 166 -5.37 -39.06 16.36
C LYS A 166 -5.34 -37.81 17.24
N PRO A 167 -6.44 -37.52 17.96
CA PRO A 167 -6.46 -36.49 18.99
C PRO A 167 -5.29 -36.67 19.99
N TYR A 168 -4.60 -35.58 20.31
CA TYR A 168 -3.43 -35.52 21.20
C TYR A 168 -2.18 -36.28 20.71
N GLU A 169 -2.16 -36.75 19.47
CA GLU A 169 -0.97 -37.36 18.89
C GLU A 169 0.07 -36.27 18.54
N LYS A 170 1.35 -36.58 18.79
CA LYS A 170 2.46 -35.70 18.42
C LYS A 170 2.60 -35.63 16.90
N ILE A 171 2.63 -34.42 16.36
CA ILE A 171 2.89 -34.15 14.94
C ILE A 171 4.34 -33.68 14.79
N SER A 172 5.09 -34.33 13.91
CA SER A 172 6.41 -33.86 13.47
C SER A 172 6.29 -33.27 12.09
N LEU A 173 6.69 -32.00 11.98
CA LEU A 173 6.66 -31.23 10.73
C LEU A 173 8.09 -31.00 10.25
N ALA A 174 8.41 -31.46 9.05
CA ALA A 174 9.66 -31.15 8.38
C ALA A 174 9.44 -30.03 7.37
N ILE A 175 10.19 -28.94 7.50
CA ILE A 175 10.18 -27.80 6.59
C ILE A 175 11.57 -27.70 5.96
N GLU A 176 11.64 -27.75 4.64
CA GLU A 176 12.87 -27.64 3.88
C GLU A 176 12.87 -26.35 3.05
N SER A 177 13.97 -25.62 3.12
CA SER A 177 14.22 -24.44 2.28
C SER A 177 15.39 -24.72 1.32
N PRO A 178 15.30 -24.31 0.05
CA PRO A 178 16.40 -24.46 -0.91
C PRO A 178 17.61 -23.58 -0.58
N ALA A 179 17.44 -22.58 0.28
CA ALA A 179 18.50 -21.65 0.67
C ALA A 179 18.79 -21.78 2.16
N ALA A 180 20.07 -21.98 2.51
CA ALA A 180 20.50 -21.98 3.90
C ALA A 180 20.31 -20.60 4.54
N GLY A 181 19.87 -20.58 5.81
CA GLY A 181 19.66 -19.34 6.55
C GLY A 181 18.39 -18.58 6.20
N THR A 182 17.47 -19.16 5.41
CA THR A 182 16.15 -18.55 5.13
C THR A 182 15.37 -18.43 6.44
N PRO A 183 14.94 -17.23 6.86
CA PRO A 183 14.06 -17.07 8.00
C PRO A 183 12.67 -17.66 7.67
N ILE A 184 12.15 -18.48 8.55
CA ILE A 184 10.85 -19.15 8.38
C ILE A 184 9.97 -18.76 9.57
N SER A 185 8.74 -18.33 9.27
CA SER A 185 7.69 -18.13 10.27
C SER A 185 6.68 -19.26 10.16
N VAL A 186 6.34 -19.88 11.29
CA VAL A 186 5.37 -20.98 11.37
C VAL A 186 4.21 -20.52 12.24
N ALA A 187 2.99 -20.63 11.73
CA ALA A 187 1.76 -20.45 12.50
C ALA A 187 0.94 -21.73 12.45
N VAL A 188 0.47 -22.18 13.63
CA VAL A 188 -0.42 -23.33 13.78
C VAL A 188 -1.80 -22.82 14.19
N ARG A 189 -2.83 -23.23 13.48
CA ARG A 189 -4.22 -22.77 13.72
C ARG A 189 -5.18 -23.93 13.70
N ASP A 190 -6.30 -23.77 14.39
CA ASP A 190 -7.42 -24.70 14.32
C ASP A 190 -8.11 -24.56 12.95
N GLY A 191 -8.36 -25.70 12.28
CA GLY A 191 -9.03 -25.73 10.98
C GLY A 191 -10.49 -25.22 11.00
N TYR A 192 -11.14 -25.22 12.15
CA TYR A 192 -12.48 -24.65 12.30
C TYR A 192 -12.53 -23.13 12.21
N GLN A 193 -11.38 -22.45 12.36
CA GLN A 193 -11.27 -20.99 12.24
C GLN A 193 -10.82 -20.52 10.85
N MET A 194 -10.79 -21.40 9.87
CA MET A 194 -10.28 -21.06 8.53
C MET A 194 -11.14 -20.06 7.76
N ASP A 195 -12.42 -19.91 8.10
CA ASP A 195 -13.31 -18.98 7.39
C ASP A 195 -12.95 -17.50 7.58
N TYR A 196 -12.23 -17.17 8.65
CA TYR A 196 -11.78 -15.80 8.94
C TYR A 196 -10.40 -15.43 8.38
N LEU A 197 -9.68 -16.39 7.78
CA LEU A 197 -8.25 -16.25 7.54
C LEU A 197 -7.81 -16.71 6.14
N HIS A 198 -8.65 -16.53 5.13
CA HIS A 198 -8.23 -16.63 3.73
C HIS A 198 -7.31 -15.46 3.32
N ASP A 199 -6.49 -15.01 4.25
CA ASP A 199 -5.47 -14.03 3.98
C ASP A 199 -4.22 -14.71 3.42
N ASN A 200 -4.27 -14.99 2.14
CA ASN A 200 -3.10 -15.38 1.35
C ASN A 200 -2.39 -14.14 0.77
N GLY A 201 -2.78 -12.96 1.20
CA GLY A 201 -2.17 -11.70 0.81
C GLY A 201 -0.70 -11.65 1.24
N ASN A 202 0.08 -10.95 0.48
CA ASN A 202 1.44 -10.57 0.83
C ASN A 202 1.66 -9.13 0.38
N ILE A 203 2.75 -8.53 0.79
CA ILE A 203 3.04 -7.12 0.49
C ILE A 203 3.02 -6.76 -1.01
N MET A 204 3.06 -7.76 -1.90
CA MET A 204 2.96 -7.57 -3.35
C MET A 204 1.53 -7.59 -3.85
N THR A 205 0.58 -8.10 -3.06
CA THR A 205 -0.84 -8.25 -3.42
C THR A 205 -1.77 -7.35 -2.60
N GLU A 206 -1.24 -6.66 -1.61
CA GLU A 206 -1.90 -5.65 -0.80
C GLU A 206 -1.69 -4.26 -1.40
#